data_92c67ac9899ae86d9fb242f56df864ef
#
_entry.id   92c67ac9899ae86d9fb242f56df864ef
#
_cell.length_a   1.000
_cell.length_b   1.000
_cell.length_c   1.000
_cell.angle_alpha   90.00
_cell.angle_beta   90.00
_cell.angle_gamma   90.00
#
_symmetry.space_group_name_H-M   'P 1'
#
loop_
_entity.id
_entity.type
_entity.pdbx_description
1 polymer ?
#
loop_
_entity_poly.entity_id
_entity_poly.type
_entity_poly.pdbx_seq_one_letter_code
_entity_poly.pdbx_strand_id
1 'polypeptide(L)'
;QEWKERMRASITDTGNALTDSEIIGLSRELDMEELLQYRNCVGRRTREIVTNLTPDDMKRRVSPVQLEQILKEGGVTKQEESLWLLDYWGQKDVAGLLLMPPTRHVILHLNDCCRWKEWIRTRKRKI
;
A
#
# COMPACT_ATOMS: atom_id res chain seq x y z
N GLN A 1 -7.75 12.61 4.35
CA GLN A 1 -6.99 13.89 4.44
C GLN A 1 -6.30 14.00 5.80
N GLU A 2 -7.00 13.75 6.88
CA GLU A 2 -6.47 13.81 8.26
C GLU A 2 -5.19 12.95 8.46
N TRP A 3 -5.17 11.70 7.99
CA TRP A 3 -4.00 10.84 8.13
C TRP A 3 -2.76 11.35 7.39
N LYS A 4 -2.95 11.95 6.22
CA LYS A 4 -1.85 12.55 5.45
C LYS A 4 -1.18 13.66 6.25
N GLU A 5 -1.98 14.54 6.84
CA GLU A 5 -1.50 15.66 7.65
C GLU A 5 -0.78 15.17 8.92
N ARG A 6 -1.39 14.24 9.64
CA ARG A 6 -0.81 13.64 10.86
C ARG A 6 0.53 12.98 10.59
N MET A 7 0.61 12.16 9.54
CA MET A 7 1.83 11.48 9.14
C MET A 7 2.86 12.41 8.49
N ARG A 8 2.53 13.66 8.17
CA ARG A 8 3.34 14.57 7.34
C ARG A 8 3.70 13.95 5.98
N ALA A 9 2.80 13.14 5.43
CA ALA A 9 3.04 12.46 4.17
C ALA A 9 2.85 13.42 3.00
N SER A 10 3.84 13.51 2.11
CA SER A 10 3.77 14.32 0.90
C SER A 10 2.89 13.70 -0.19
N ILE A 11 2.60 12.39 -0.09
CA ILE A 11 1.82 11.62 -1.06
C ILE A 11 0.51 11.09 -0.48
N THR A 12 -0.44 10.74 -1.37
CA THR A 12 -1.72 10.09 -1.03
C THR A 12 -1.97 8.81 -1.83
N ASP A 13 -1.18 8.57 -2.85
CA ASP A 13 -1.30 7.43 -3.76
C ASP A 13 -0.42 6.25 -3.33
N THR A 14 -0.35 5.23 -4.16
CA THR A 14 0.43 4.00 -3.92
C THR A 14 1.95 4.20 -3.88
N GLY A 15 2.45 5.34 -4.32
CA GLY A 15 3.88 5.64 -4.38
C GLY A 15 4.64 4.96 -5.53
N ASN A 16 3.95 4.27 -6.44
CA ASN A 16 4.60 3.53 -7.53
C ASN A 16 5.36 4.43 -8.52
N ALA A 17 4.96 5.69 -8.64
CA ALA A 17 5.58 6.66 -9.55
C ALA A 17 6.58 7.59 -8.86
N LEU A 18 6.95 7.34 -7.60
CA LEU A 18 7.90 8.16 -6.87
C LEU A 18 9.31 7.99 -7.41
N THR A 19 10.00 9.11 -7.57
CA THR A 19 11.44 9.15 -7.82
C THR A 19 12.24 8.86 -6.55
N ASP A 20 13.51 8.50 -6.68
CA ASP A 20 14.41 8.27 -5.54
C ASP A 20 14.50 9.50 -4.61
N SER A 21 14.51 10.71 -5.18
CA SER A 21 14.55 11.95 -4.40
C SER A 21 13.28 12.19 -3.59
N GLU A 22 12.11 11.85 -4.14
CA GLU A 22 10.83 11.94 -3.43
C GLU A 22 10.72 10.88 -2.33
N ILE A 23 11.22 9.66 -2.56
CA ILE A 23 11.30 8.61 -1.52
C ILE A 23 12.19 9.05 -0.36
N ILE A 24 13.35 9.65 -0.65
CA ILE A 24 14.26 10.18 0.37
C ILE A 24 13.61 11.33 1.14
N GLY A 25 12.94 12.25 0.45
CA GLY A 25 12.19 13.35 1.06
C GLY A 25 11.10 12.84 2.00
N LEU A 26 10.24 11.97 1.49
CA LEU A 26 9.18 11.34 2.28
C LEU A 26 9.74 10.64 3.54
N SER A 27 10.83 9.89 3.39
CA SER A 27 11.46 9.16 4.52
C SER A 27 12.02 10.08 5.61
N ARG A 28 12.36 11.34 5.29
CA ARG A 28 12.86 12.32 6.25
C ARG A 28 11.76 13.07 6.99
N GLU A 29 10.63 13.28 6.31
CA GLU A 29 9.52 14.10 6.80
C GLU A 29 8.46 13.30 7.54
N LEU A 30 8.36 12.01 7.23
CA LEU A 30 7.31 11.14 7.71
C LEU A 30 7.36 10.96 9.23
N ASP A 31 6.22 11.20 9.89
CA ASP A 31 6.06 10.87 11.31
C ASP A 31 5.84 9.36 11.47
N MET A 32 6.85 8.69 12.02
CA MET A 32 6.85 7.21 12.13
C MET A 32 5.85 6.69 13.15
N GLU A 33 5.53 7.44 14.20
CA GLU A 33 4.52 7.05 15.19
C GLU A 33 3.12 7.12 14.56
N GLU A 34 2.81 8.20 13.88
CA GLU A 34 1.54 8.36 13.16
C GLU A 34 1.40 7.37 12.00
N LEU A 35 2.48 7.04 11.31
CA LEU A 35 2.50 5.97 10.31
C LEU A 35 2.12 4.61 10.92
N LEU A 36 2.64 4.29 12.10
CA LEU A 36 2.29 3.06 12.81
C LEU A 36 0.81 3.05 13.22
N GLN A 37 0.27 4.17 13.70
CA GLN A 37 -1.15 4.31 14.03
C GLN A 37 -2.02 4.13 12.79
N TYR A 38 -1.66 4.76 11.68
CA TYR A 38 -2.34 4.58 10.40
C TYR A 38 -2.33 3.11 9.96
N ARG A 39 -1.17 2.47 9.98
CA ARG A 39 -1.02 1.05 9.62
C ARG A 39 -1.92 0.16 10.49
N ASN A 40 -2.00 0.41 11.79
CA ASN A 40 -2.87 -0.31 12.71
C ASN A 40 -4.36 -0.08 12.40
N CYS A 41 -4.74 1.16 12.07
CA CYS A 41 -6.10 1.49 11.67
C CYS A 41 -6.51 0.76 10.39
N VAL A 42 -5.67 0.79 9.36
CA VAL A 42 -5.88 0.06 8.10
C VAL A 42 -6.01 -1.44 8.36
N GLY A 43 -5.14 -2.01 9.21
CA GLY A 43 -5.18 -3.44 9.54
C GLY A 43 -6.48 -3.86 10.24
N ARG A 44 -6.98 -3.05 11.17
CA ARG A 44 -8.29 -3.29 11.81
C ARG A 44 -9.42 -3.22 10.79
N ARG A 45 -9.42 -2.19 9.93
CA ARG A 45 -10.46 -2.05 8.90
C ARG A 45 -10.45 -3.20 7.89
N THR A 46 -9.27 -3.64 7.47
CA THR A 46 -9.13 -4.81 6.60
C THR A 46 -9.71 -6.06 7.25
N ARG A 47 -9.42 -6.28 8.54
CA ARG A 47 -9.97 -7.43 9.29
C ARG A 47 -11.48 -7.38 9.36
N GLU A 48 -12.07 -6.23 9.67
CA GLU A 48 -13.52 -6.04 9.69
C GLU A 48 -14.16 -6.40 8.34
N ILE A 49 -13.59 -5.90 7.24
CA ILE A 49 -14.07 -6.20 5.89
C ILE A 49 -14.00 -7.71 5.63
N VAL A 50 -12.84 -8.33 5.88
CA VAL A 50 -12.64 -9.77 5.61
C VAL A 50 -13.57 -10.64 6.45
N THR A 51 -13.81 -10.29 7.72
CA THR A 51 -14.70 -11.04 8.61
C THR A 51 -16.17 -11.02 8.14
N ASN A 52 -16.56 -9.97 7.42
CA ASN A 52 -17.92 -9.83 6.90
C ASN A 52 -18.12 -10.43 5.49
N LEU A 53 -17.05 -10.92 4.85
CA LEU A 53 -17.16 -11.57 3.54
C LEU A 53 -17.73 -12.98 3.68
N THR A 54 -18.60 -13.34 2.75
CA THR A 54 -19.15 -14.69 2.59
C THR A 54 -18.45 -15.45 1.46
N PRO A 55 -18.58 -16.77 1.37
CA PRO A 55 -18.07 -17.54 0.24
C PRO A 55 -18.57 -17.04 -1.12
N ASP A 56 -19.81 -16.54 -1.19
CA ASP A 56 -20.39 -16.00 -2.42
C ASP A 56 -19.73 -14.69 -2.87
N ASP A 57 -19.23 -13.90 -1.93
CA ASP A 57 -18.49 -12.68 -2.26
C ASP A 57 -17.17 -12.93 -2.97
N MET A 58 -16.57 -14.11 -2.81
CA MET A 58 -15.21 -14.40 -3.30
C MET A 58 -15.06 -14.24 -4.81
N LYS A 59 -16.13 -14.52 -5.57
CA LYS A 59 -16.15 -14.41 -7.04
C LYS A 59 -16.59 -13.03 -7.55
N ARG A 60 -16.95 -12.12 -6.65
CA ARG A 60 -17.38 -10.77 -7.01
C ARG A 60 -16.21 -10.00 -7.63
N ARG A 61 -16.43 -9.47 -8.81
CA ARG A 61 -15.44 -8.67 -9.53
C ARG A 61 -15.40 -7.22 -9.04
N VAL A 62 -14.25 -6.58 -9.21
CA VAL A 62 -14.13 -5.14 -9.05
C VAL A 62 -14.91 -4.47 -10.19
N SER A 63 -15.77 -3.51 -9.85
CA SER A 63 -16.57 -2.78 -10.83
C SER A 63 -15.79 -1.61 -11.44
N PRO A 64 -16.08 -1.21 -12.69
CA PRO A 64 -15.47 -0.02 -13.28
C PRO A 64 -15.65 1.24 -12.44
N VAL A 65 -16.80 1.41 -11.81
CA VAL A 65 -17.09 2.57 -10.93
C VAL A 65 -16.13 2.61 -9.72
N GLN A 66 -15.78 1.45 -9.15
CA GLN A 66 -14.80 1.39 -8.06
C GLN A 66 -13.40 1.79 -8.53
N LEU A 67 -13.00 1.39 -9.74
CA LEU A 67 -11.71 1.77 -10.32
C LEU A 67 -11.64 3.28 -10.63
N GLU A 68 -12.70 3.83 -11.20
CA GLU A 68 -12.82 5.29 -11.41
C GLU A 68 -12.74 6.06 -10.10
N GLN A 69 -13.37 5.54 -9.03
CA GLN A 69 -13.33 6.15 -7.71
C GLN A 69 -11.91 6.19 -7.14
N ILE A 70 -11.13 5.12 -7.28
CA ILE A 70 -9.71 5.07 -6.85
C ILE A 70 -8.91 6.18 -7.55
N LEU A 71 -9.07 6.33 -8.85
CA LEU A 71 -8.40 7.38 -9.63
C LEU A 71 -8.84 8.78 -9.21
N LYS A 72 -10.15 8.98 -9.03
CA LYS A 72 -10.74 10.26 -8.62
C LYS A 72 -10.29 10.69 -7.22
N GLU A 73 -10.14 9.76 -6.30
CA GLU A 73 -9.67 10.00 -4.93
C GLU A 73 -8.14 10.13 -4.82
N GLY A 74 -7.42 9.93 -5.94
CA GLY A 74 -5.96 10.05 -5.98
C GLY A 74 -5.22 8.88 -5.33
N GLY A 75 -5.86 7.71 -5.22
CA GLY A 75 -5.18 6.48 -4.78
C GLY A 75 -4.19 5.95 -5.81
N VAL A 76 -4.36 6.33 -7.07
CA VAL A 76 -3.48 6.06 -8.21
C VAL A 76 -3.28 7.36 -8.97
N THR A 77 -2.05 7.63 -9.43
CA THR A 77 -1.77 8.79 -10.31
C THR A 77 -2.05 8.46 -11.77
N LYS A 78 -2.06 9.50 -12.63
CA LYS A 78 -2.21 9.34 -14.09
C LYS A 78 -0.91 8.93 -14.81
N GLN A 79 0.17 8.74 -14.07
CA GLN A 79 1.46 8.29 -14.61
C GLN A 79 1.40 6.79 -14.94
N GLU A 80 2.08 6.37 -15.98
CA GLU A 80 2.05 5.00 -16.48
C GLU A 80 2.49 4.00 -15.39
N GLU A 81 3.52 4.36 -14.62
CA GLU A 81 4.09 3.59 -13.50
C GLU A 81 3.08 3.31 -12.37
N SER A 82 2.00 4.06 -12.31
CA SER A 82 0.94 3.93 -11.31
C SER A 82 -0.38 3.44 -11.93
N LEU A 83 -0.72 3.92 -13.13
CA LEU A 83 -2.02 3.71 -13.77
C LEU A 83 -2.33 2.24 -14.08
N TRP A 84 -1.32 1.44 -14.40
CA TRP A 84 -1.46 0.00 -14.68
C TRP A 84 -2.12 -0.79 -13.53
N LEU A 85 -2.06 -0.27 -12.30
CA LEU A 85 -2.69 -0.89 -11.15
C LEU A 85 -4.21 -0.99 -11.27
N LEU A 86 -4.86 -0.04 -11.94
CA LEU A 86 -6.31 -0.08 -12.17
C LEU A 86 -6.69 -1.27 -13.04
N ASP A 87 -5.96 -1.51 -14.13
CA ASP A 87 -6.16 -2.67 -14.98
C ASP A 87 -5.89 -3.97 -14.23
N TYR A 88 -4.81 -4.00 -13.46
CA TYR A 88 -4.45 -5.16 -12.65
C TYR A 88 -5.54 -5.51 -11.63
N TRP A 89 -6.07 -4.54 -10.88
CA TRP A 89 -7.14 -4.78 -9.91
C TRP A 89 -8.47 -5.09 -10.60
N GLY A 90 -8.77 -4.45 -11.73
CA GLY A 90 -9.98 -4.70 -12.52
C GLY A 90 -10.10 -6.13 -13.06
N GLN A 91 -8.98 -6.82 -13.21
CA GLN A 91 -8.94 -8.24 -13.61
C GLN A 91 -9.15 -9.20 -12.43
N LYS A 92 -9.16 -8.71 -11.20
CA LYS A 92 -9.30 -9.55 -9.99
C LYS A 92 -10.75 -9.64 -9.53
N ASP A 93 -11.03 -10.71 -8.84
CA ASP A 93 -12.18 -10.87 -7.95
C ASP A 93 -11.73 -10.64 -6.50
N VAL A 94 -12.67 -10.70 -5.58
CA VAL A 94 -12.40 -10.52 -4.14
C VAL A 94 -11.36 -11.52 -3.64
N ALA A 95 -11.42 -12.79 -4.04
CA ALA A 95 -10.43 -13.79 -3.66
C ALA A 95 -9.02 -13.42 -4.15
N GLY A 96 -8.89 -12.97 -5.40
CA GLY A 96 -7.62 -12.52 -5.97
C GLY A 96 -7.05 -11.29 -5.27
N LEU A 97 -7.91 -10.34 -4.86
CA LEU A 97 -7.49 -9.18 -4.08
C LEU A 97 -7.03 -9.58 -2.68
N LEU A 98 -7.72 -10.50 -2.00
CA LEU A 98 -7.31 -10.99 -0.67
C LEU A 98 -5.96 -11.71 -0.72
N LEU A 99 -5.71 -12.47 -1.78
CA LEU A 99 -4.47 -13.22 -1.95
C LEU A 99 -3.27 -12.34 -2.31
N MET A 100 -3.46 -11.12 -2.76
CA MET A 100 -2.36 -10.29 -3.23
C MET A 100 -2.05 -9.11 -2.31
N PRO A 101 -2.84 -8.00 -2.23
CA PRO A 101 -2.44 -6.83 -1.45
C PRO A 101 -2.24 -7.11 0.05
N PRO A 102 -3.20 -7.73 0.79
CA PRO A 102 -3.08 -7.88 2.23
C PRO A 102 -2.23 -9.06 2.68
N THR A 103 -1.82 -9.96 1.79
CA THR A 103 -1.09 -11.18 2.17
C THR A 103 0.25 -11.33 1.44
N ARG A 104 0.27 -11.85 0.21
CA ARG A 104 1.52 -12.19 -0.51
C ARG A 104 2.41 -10.98 -0.75
N HIS A 105 1.85 -9.86 -1.16
CA HIS A 105 2.60 -8.63 -1.43
C HIS A 105 3.28 -8.11 -0.16
N VAL A 106 2.57 -8.12 0.97
CA VAL A 106 3.13 -7.73 2.28
C VAL A 106 4.30 -8.62 2.67
N ILE A 107 4.23 -9.93 2.43
CA ILE A 107 5.31 -10.87 2.73
C ILE A 107 6.57 -10.57 1.91
N LEU A 108 6.43 -10.22 0.63
CA LEU A 108 7.56 -9.83 -0.22
C LEU A 108 8.27 -8.59 0.35
N HIS A 109 7.54 -7.54 0.67
CA HIS A 109 8.12 -6.33 1.26
C HIS A 109 8.74 -6.57 2.65
N LEU A 110 8.14 -7.42 3.49
CA LEU A 110 8.73 -7.79 4.78
C LEU A 110 10.07 -8.52 4.60
N ASN A 111 10.19 -9.42 3.64
CA ASN A 111 11.44 -10.09 3.31
C ASN A 111 12.52 -9.09 2.88
N ASP A 112 12.18 -8.13 2.02
CA ASP A 112 13.12 -7.10 1.59
C ASP A 112 13.55 -6.20 2.76
N CYS A 113 12.63 -5.81 3.62
CA CYS A 113 12.93 -5.05 4.84
C CYS A 113 13.89 -5.83 5.77
N CYS A 114 13.69 -7.15 5.93
CA CYS A 114 14.58 -8.00 6.71
C CYS A 114 15.99 -8.07 6.10
N ARG A 115 16.09 -8.21 4.77
CA ARG A 115 17.37 -8.21 4.04
C ARG A 115 18.10 -6.88 4.19
N TRP A 116 17.41 -5.75 4.02
CA TRP A 116 17.99 -4.41 4.20
C TRP A 116 18.44 -4.16 5.63
N LYS A 117 17.64 -4.56 6.62
CA LYS A 117 18.02 -4.47 8.03
C LYS A 117 19.32 -5.23 8.33
N GLU A 118 19.45 -6.45 7.83
CA GLU A 118 20.66 -7.25 8.00
C GLU A 118 21.86 -6.62 7.30
N TRP A 119 21.68 -6.14 6.08
CA TRP A 119 22.74 -5.46 5.33
C TRP A 119 23.25 -4.19 6.04
N ILE A 120 22.35 -3.35 6.57
CA ILE A 120 22.71 -2.16 7.35
C ILE A 120 23.49 -2.55 8.62
N ARG A 121 23.03 -3.57 9.33
CA ARG A 121 23.66 -4.07 10.56
C ARG A 121 25.07 -4.57 10.32
N THR A 122 25.29 -5.31 9.25
CA THR A 122 26.60 -5.89 8.91
C THR A 122 27.59 -4.85 8.41
N ARG A 123 27.14 -3.80 7.71
CA ARG A 123 28.00 -2.69 7.29
C ARG A 123 28.50 -1.84 8.46
N LYS A 124 27.63 -1.56 9.43
CA LYS A 124 28.02 -0.80 10.64
C LYS A 124 29.08 -1.51 11.52
N ARG A 125 29.28 -2.82 11.33
CA ARG A 125 30.32 -3.59 12.04
C ARG A 125 31.68 -3.58 11.35
N LYS A 126 31.79 -3.00 10.16
CA LYS A 126 33.03 -2.96 9.37
C LYS A 126 33.70 -1.56 9.36
N ILE A 127 33.15 -0.61 10.11
CA ILE A 127 33.70 0.72 10.38
C ILE A 127 34.11 0.78 11.86
#